data_4f6267ef10406fa268f34cb037486256
#
_entry.id   4f6267ef10406fa268f34cb037486256
#
_cell.length_a   1.000
_cell.length_b   1.000
_cell.length_c   1.000
_cell.angle_alpha   90.00
_cell.angle_beta   90.00
_cell.angle_gamma   90.00
#
_symmetry.space_group_name_H-M   'P 1'
#
loop_
_entity.id
_entity.type
_entity.pdbx_description
1 polymer ?
#
loop_
_entity_poly.entity_id
_entity_poly.type
_entity_poly.pdbx_seq_one_letter_code
_entity_poly.pdbx_strand_id
1 'polypeptide(L)'
;NAISQYDDNYMTDNFADTYFSYNDCLDLLLTYYESNRSVLNKAFGFGRNVFDTRTGDRPDVQDFLDENEDMFSSDINDYLYRQFAISKFWDTLREYSDTTKRIFKASGLISFENGYVELAYHELCACIFNAADLKPKIFGSMDDEVVPYYESYDEYEEGVSSYFCSNFSLCDILGLQESLDEIKEHISEAFGGAAPEDIPDITRRRRWEEFEVFVANQYPVERVKELLALFGDRNNDKRIKQEVCEDATVPTIYEFIVGLAWYYFSGKRFNLLSSYNLTLSADFEPLNHAGGGQGDIVIESKHDVTMLEATLMNVNSQKRGEWEPVLRHSVNLKVDEEARKTDRRVTTFFIADVFDANTINIWKAVASVPLQSTTAGAAYTDNVVIMPISSLELCGLMDRSSQYDTVMQCVHDLFEVDKSNFDLQWRDKFIDEIV
;
A
#
# COMPACT_ATOMS: atom_id res chain seq x y z
N ASN A 1 4.77 9.33 28.52
CA ASN A 1 3.38 9.42 28.02
C ASN A 1 2.39 8.49 28.74
N ALA A 2 2.73 7.25 29.14
CA ALA A 2 1.88 6.48 30.05
C ALA A 2 1.89 7.07 31.44
N ILE A 3 3.00 7.65 31.89
CA ILE A 3 3.15 8.36 33.14
C ILE A 3 2.38 9.69 33.10
N SER A 4 2.35 10.40 32.00
CA SER A 4 1.59 11.66 31.86
C SER A 4 0.07 11.46 31.67
N GLN A 5 -0.41 10.23 31.45
CA GLN A 5 -1.85 9.89 31.45
C GLN A 5 -2.35 9.43 32.84
N TYR A 6 -1.45 9.12 33.72
CA TYR A 6 -1.76 8.95 35.12
C TYR A 6 -1.72 10.35 35.75
N ASP A 7 -2.79 10.72 36.39
CA ASP A 7 -2.93 12.01 37.06
C ASP A 7 -1.56 12.53 37.55
N ASP A 8 -1.05 13.58 36.91
CA ASP A 8 0.29 14.12 37.19
C ASP A 8 0.48 14.38 38.69
N ASN A 9 -0.61 14.73 39.37
CA ASN A 9 -0.60 14.94 40.80
C ASN A 9 -0.41 13.63 41.58
N TYR A 10 -0.93 12.51 41.11
CA TYR A 10 -0.77 11.23 41.79
C TYR A 10 0.67 10.72 41.71
N MET A 11 1.29 10.87 40.57
CA MET A 11 2.66 10.38 40.33
C MET A 11 3.71 11.33 40.96
N THR A 12 3.54 12.65 40.82
CA THR A 12 4.50 13.63 41.36
C THR A 12 4.40 13.77 42.89
N ASP A 13 3.19 13.82 43.42
CA ASP A 13 3.02 14.05 44.88
C ASP A 13 3.21 12.78 45.70
N ASN A 14 2.95 11.60 45.13
CA ASN A 14 3.09 10.34 45.86
C ASN A 14 4.41 9.59 45.60
N PHE A 15 5.09 9.82 44.49
CA PHE A 15 6.35 9.14 44.15
C PHE A 15 7.60 9.99 44.45
N ALA A 16 7.50 11.32 44.46
CA ALA A 16 8.65 12.17 44.75
C ALA A 16 9.05 12.18 46.24
N ASP A 17 8.09 11.97 47.16
CA ASP A 17 8.28 12.11 48.61
C ASP A 17 8.03 10.82 49.43
N THR A 18 7.59 9.74 48.86
CA THR A 18 7.27 8.51 49.58
C THR A 18 8.20 7.36 49.16
N TYR A 19 8.87 6.78 50.16
CA TYR A 19 9.60 5.54 50.01
C TYR A 19 8.58 4.39 49.91
N PHE A 20 8.29 3.94 48.69
CA PHE A 20 7.50 2.72 48.48
C PHE A 20 8.37 1.51 48.81
N SER A 21 7.82 0.61 49.59
CA SER A 21 8.41 -0.71 49.71
C SER A 21 8.34 -1.40 48.35
N TYR A 22 9.21 -2.36 48.12
CA TYR A 22 9.21 -3.21 46.96
C TYR A 22 7.82 -3.78 46.64
N ASN A 23 7.11 -4.29 47.65
CA ASN A 23 5.76 -4.86 47.50
C ASN A 23 4.72 -3.79 47.12
N ASP A 24 4.82 -2.57 47.68
CA ASP A 24 3.91 -1.48 47.33
C ASP A 24 4.08 -1.06 45.87
N CYS A 25 5.32 -0.98 45.40
CA CYS A 25 5.64 -0.68 44.01
C CYS A 25 5.11 -1.77 43.08
N LEU A 26 5.23 -3.03 43.46
CA LEU A 26 4.74 -4.16 42.68
C LEU A 26 3.23 -4.18 42.62
N ASP A 27 2.54 -4.06 43.74
CA ASP A 27 1.07 -4.05 43.81
C ASP A 27 0.51 -2.89 42.98
N LEU A 28 1.16 -1.72 43.01
CA LEU A 28 0.80 -0.58 42.19
C LEU A 28 1.00 -0.85 40.71
N LEU A 29 2.15 -1.41 40.33
CA LEU A 29 2.45 -1.77 38.91
C LEU A 29 1.51 -2.85 38.40
N LEU A 30 1.21 -3.86 39.20
CA LEU A 30 0.27 -4.92 38.84
C LEU A 30 -1.14 -4.37 38.69
N THR A 31 -1.61 -3.55 39.63
CA THR A 31 -2.93 -2.91 39.56
C THR A 31 -3.03 -2.00 38.38
N TYR A 32 -2.01 -1.19 38.11
CA TYR A 32 -1.95 -0.33 36.92
C TYR A 32 -1.89 -1.14 35.64
N TYR A 33 -1.08 -2.19 35.59
CA TYR A 33 -0.99 -3.09 34.45
C TYR A 33 -2.31 -3.79 34.17
N GLU A 34 -2.99 -4.33 35.18
CA GLU A 34 -4.29 -4.99 35.00
C GLU A 34 -5.36 -4.01 34.47
N SER A 35 -5.36 -2.78 34.98
CA SER A 35 -6.32 -1.73 34.59
C SER A 35 -6.04 -1.18 33.18
N ASN A 36 -4.77 -1.14 32.75
CA ASN A 36 -4.34 -0.50 31.49
C ASN A 36 -3.63 -1.48 30.55
N ARG A 37 -3.87 -2.78 30.70
CA ARG A 37 -3.16 -3.84 30.00
C ARG A 37 -3.04 -3.64 28.50
N SER A 38 -4.11 -3.21 27.83
CA SER A 38 -4.11 -3.00 26.38
C SER A 38 -3.25 -1.81 25.96
N VAL A 39 -3.27 -0.74 26.76
CA VAL A 39 -2.51 0.49 26.51
C VAL A 39 -1.02 0.26 26.77
N LEU A 40 -0.69 -0.37 27.90
CA LEU A 40 0.70 -0.66 28.27
C LEU A 40 1.34 -1.70 27.33
N ASN A 41 0.62 -2.75 26.95
CA ASN A 41 1.12 -3.73 25.98
C ASN A 41 1.35 -3.10 24.61
N LYS A 42 0.48 -2.18 24.21
CA LYS A 42 0.61 -1.48 22.93
C LYS A 42 1.72 -0.43 22.96
N ALA A 43 1.82 0.33 24.07
CA ALA A 43 2.77 1.44 24.19
C ALA A 43 4.19 1.00 24.57
N PHE A 44 4.34 -0.03 25.40
CA PHE A 44 5.63 -0.42 25.98
C PHE A 44 6.01 -1.87 25.75
N GLY A 45 5.15 -2.69 25.15
CA GLY A 45 5.38 -4.14 25.09
C GLY A 45 5.47 -4.81 26.47
N PHE A 46 5.01 -4.14 27.51
CA PHE A 46 5.22 -4.49 28.91
C PHE A 46 4.78 -5.92 29.22
N GLY A 47 3.65 -6.35 28.65
CA GLY A 47 3.14 -7.70 28.84
C GLY A 47 3.92 -8.79 28.11
N ARG A 48 4.80 -8.45 27.18
CA ARG A 48 5.63 -9.44 26.48
C ARG A 48 6.92 -9.74 27.19
N ASN A 49 7.47 -8.74 27.89
CA ASN A 49 8.79 -8.84 28.50
C ASN A 49 8.73 -9.15 30.00
N VAL A 50 7.66 -8.70 30.68
CA VAL A 50 7.50 -8.87 32.13
C VAL A 50 6.50 -9.99 32.46
N PHE A 51 5.40 -10.07 31.69
CA PHE A 51 4.38 -11.09 31.87
C PHE A 51 4.06 -11.69 30.50
N ASP A 52 4.67 -12.80 30.16
CA ASP A 52 4.33 -13.53 28.93
C ASP A 52 2.92 -14.13 29.04
N THR A 53 1.94 -13.35 28.68
CA THR A 53 0.53 -13.72 28.75
C THR A 53 0.09 -14.61 27.58
N ARG A 54 1.00 -14.96 26.66
CA ARG A 54 0.67 -15.82 25.51
C ARG A 54 0.60 -17.29 25.88
N THR A 55 1.30 -17.70 26.93
CA THR A 55 1.34 -19.10 27.37
C THR A 55 0.19 -19.49 28.29
N GLY A 56 -0.64 -18.55 28.73
CA GLY A 56 -1.74 -18.81 29.67
C GLY A 56 -1.30 -19.05 31.11
N ASP A 57 -0.03 -19.30 31.34
CA ASP A 57 0.54 -19.40 32.67
C ASP A 57 0.96 -17.99 33.13
N ARG A 58 0.38 -17.52 34.20
CA ARG A 58 0.94 -16.36 34.91
C ARG A 58 2.29 -16.80 35.43
N PRO A 59 3.41 -16.11 35.10
CA PRO A 59 4.66 -16.38 35.81
C PRO A 59 4.38 -16.25 37.27
N ASP A 60 4.97 -17.12 38.09
CA ASP A 60 4.89 -16.98 39.52
C ASP A 60 5.50 -15.60 39.82
N VAL A 61 4.66 -14.73 40.35
CA VAL A 61 5.05 -13.34 40.68
C VAL A 61 6.26 -13.35 41.59
N GLN A 62 6.35 -14.33 42.47
CA GLN A 62 7.45 -14.45 43.42
C GLN A 62 8.75 -14.85 42.68
N ASP A 63 8.72 -15.80 41.77
CA ASP A 63 9.90 -16.18 40.99
C ASP A 63 10.41 -14.99 40.15
N PHE A 64 9.52 -14.20 39.55
CA PHE A 64 9.91 -12.99 38.81
C PHE A 64 10.53 -11.92 39.73
N LEU A 65 10.02 -11.79 40.96
CA LEU A 65 10.54 -10.86 41.96
C LEU A 65 11.94 -11.24 42.40
N ASP A 66 12.13 -12.54 42.69
CA ASP A 66 13.40 -13.09 43.16
C ASP A 66 14.48 -12.98 42.06
N GLU A 67 14.11 -13.21 40.80
CA GLU A 67 15.02 -13.06 39.65
C GLU A 67 15.37 -11.59 39.32
N ASN A 68 14.56 -10.65 39.74
CA ASN A 68 14.72 -9.21 39.44
C ASN A 68 14.86 -8.33 40.69
N GLU A 69 15.26 -8.91 41.82
CA GLU A 69 15.39 -8.18 43.14
C GLU A 69 16.23 -6.91 43.01
N ASP A 70 17.32 -6.95 42.26
CA ASP A 70 18.20 -5.80 42.00
C ASP A 70 17.49 -4.65 41.27
N MET A 71 16.53 -4.98 40.39
CA MET A 71 15.77 -3.98 39.63
C MET A 71 14.73 -3.25 40.52
N PHE A 72 14.16 -3.94 41.50
CA PHE A 72 13.14 -3.40 42.36
C PHE A 72 13.70 -2.75 43.67
N SER A 73 14.98 -2.90 43.92
CA SER A 73 15.66 -2.21 45.03
C SER A 73 16.00 -0.75 44.70
N SER A 74 15.84 -0.32 43.45
CA SER A 74 16.11 1.05 43.03
C SER A 74 14.80 1.88 42.97
N ASP A 75 14.97 3.21 42.83
CA ASP A 75 13.86 4.14 42.65
C ASP A 75 12.96 3.66 41.51
N ILE A 76 11.63 3.72 41.70
CA ILE A 76 10.65 3.31 40.70
C ILE A 76 10.80 4.09 39.38
N ASN A 77 11.23 5.34 39.44
CA ASN A 77 11.49 6.14 38.24
C ASN A 77 12.66 5.55 37.44
N ASP A 78 13.71 5.09 38.15
CA ASP A 78 14.85 4.43 37.49
C ASP A 78 14.42 3.08 36.87
N TYR A 79 13.58 2.33 37.56
CA TYR A 79 13.02 1.09 37.00
C TYR A 79 12.17 1.36 35.77
N LEU A 80 11.22 2.30 35.81
CA LEU A 80 10.39 2.66 34.69
C LEU A 80 11.21 3.18 33.50
N TYR A 81 12.24 4.00 33.77
CA TYR A 81 13.16 4.49 32.77
C TYR A 81 13.95 3.35 32.11
N ARG A 82 14.48 2.43 32.92
CA ARG A 82 15.21 1.27 32.39
C ARG A 82 14.30 0.37 31.55
N GLN A 83 13.08 0.09 31.98
CA GLN A 83 12.11 -0.69 31.21
C GLN A 83 11.73 0.03 29.92
N PHE A 84 11.56 1.33 29.95
CA PHE A 84 11.37 2.15 28.77
C PHE A 84 12.57 2.06 27.81
N ALA A 85 13.77 2.25 28.34
CA ALA A 85 15.00 2.20 27.53
C ALA A 85 15.21 0.80 26.88
N ILE A 86 14.93 -0.27 27.63
CA ILE A 86 15.09 -1.65 27.14
C ILE A 86 14.01 -2.03 26.13
N SER A 87 12.73 -1.74 26.45
CA SER A 87 11.60 -2.23 25.65
C SER A 87 11.17 -1.29 24.54
N LYS A 88 11.27 0.02 24.75
CA LYS A 88 10.71 1.02 23.83
C LYS A 88 11.73 1.64 22.90
N PHE A 89 12.98 1.79 23.34
CA PHE A 89 14.02 2.40 22.51
C PHE A 89 14.23 1.63 21.19
N TRP A 90 14.43 0.32 21.29
CA TRP A 90 14.67 -0.53 20.11
C TRP A 90 13.42 -0.67 19.23
N ASP A 91 12.25 -0.79 19.84
CA ASP A 91 10.99 -0.82 19.10
C ASP A 91 10.74 0.51 18.38
N THR A 92 10.96 1.62 19.06
CA THR A 92 10.83 2.95 18.47
C THR A 92 11.84 3.14 17.33
N LEU A 93 13.10 2.79 17.53
CA LEU A 93 14.13 2.89 16.49
C LEU A 93 13.76 2.07 15.27
N ARG A 94 13.28 0.84 15.46
CA ARG A 94 12.84 -0.04 14.39
C ARG A 94 11.61 0.52 13.67
N GLU A 95 10.60 0.97 14.40
CA GLU A 95 9.38 1.54 13.83
C GLU A 95 9.66 2.82 13.02
N TYR A 96 10.50 3.70 13.55
CA TYR A 96 10.87 4.93 12.83
C TYR A 96 11.75 4.63 11.62
N SER A 97 12.69 3.68 11.72
CA SER A 97 13.51 3.25 10.58
C SER A 97 12.67 2.64 9.47
N ASP A 98 11.71 1.77 9.83
CA ASP A 98 10.78 1.16 8.88
C ASP A 98 9.88 2.24 8.22
N THR A 99 9.32 3.13 9.02
CA THR A 99 8.49 4.23 8.52
C THR A 99 9.28 5.14 7.59
N THR A 100 10.49 5.52 7.97
CA THR A 100 11.38 6.37 7.15
C THR A 100 11.71 5.69 5.83
N LYS A 101 12.09 4.41 5.87
CA LYS A 101 12.36 3.62 4.65
C LYS A 101 11.14 3.56 3.74
N ARG A 102 9.95 3.33 4.30
CA ARG A 102 8.69 3.31 3.52
C ARG A 102 8.37 4.65 2.88
N ILE A 103 8.60 5.76 3.58
CA ILE A 103 8.41 7.12 3.02
C ILE A 103 9.34 7.33 1.82
N PHE A 104 10.63 6.98 1.97
CA PHE A 104 11.58 7.10 0.86
C PHE A 104 11.23 6.17 -0.31
N LYS A 105 10.85 4.91 -0.05
CA LYS A 105 10.37 4.00 -1.09
C LYS A 105 9.12 4.54 -1.80
N ALA A 106 8.16 5.10 -1.04
CA ALA A 106 6.92 5.66 -1.59
C ALA A 106 7.15 6.90 -2.47
N SER A 107 8.28 7.60 -2.31
CA SER A 107 8.63 8.71 -3.21
C SER A 107 8.90 8.26 -4.65
N GLY A 108 9.23 6.98 -4.86
CA GLY A 108 9.64 6.44 -6.15
C GLY A 108 11.00 6.98 -6.65
N LEU A 109 11.69 7.76 -5.82
CA LEU A 109 12.97 8.40 -6.17
C LEU A 109 14.18 7.69 -5.54
N ILE A 110 13.97 6.91 -4.48
CA ILE A 110 15.04 6.25 -3.72
C ILE A 110 14.93 4.75 -3.89
N SER A 111 15.99 4.15 -4.41
CA SER A 111 16.21 2.71 -4.49
C SER A 111 16.95 2.21 -3.25
N PHE A 112 16.63 0.99 -2.83
CA PHE A 112 17.26 0.29 -1.71
C PHE A 112 17.80 -1.09 -2.14
N GLU A 113 18.18 -1.23 -3.39
CA GLU A 113 18.64 -2.51 -3.94
C GLU A 113 20.00 -2.92 -3.37
N ASN A 114 20.19 -4.21 -3.14
CA ASN A 114 21.47 -4.81 -2.73
C ASN A 114 22.12 -4.19 -1.47
N GLY A 115 21.32 -3.55 -0.59
CA GLY A 115 21.82 -2.89 0.61
C GLY A 115 22.46 -1.52 0.38
N TYR A 116 22.34 -0.98 -0.81
CA TYR A 116 22.73 0.38 -1.17
C TYR A 116 21.51 1.30 -1.20
N VAL A 117 21.76 2.59 -1.07
CA VAL A 117 20.75 3.64 -1.20
C VAL A 117 21.15 4.53 -2.37
N GLU A 118 20.32 4.56 -3.40
CA GLU A 118 20.62 5.26 -4.65
C GLU A 118 19.42 6.07 -5.15
N LEU A 119 19.65 7.00 -6.06
CA LEU A 119 18.57 7.73 -6.75
C LEU A 119 18.09 6.95 -7.97
N ALA A 120 16.82 6.64 -8.04
CA ALA A 120 16.24 5.88 -9.15
C ALA A 120 16.36 6.59 -10.50
N TYR A 121 16.27 7.91 -10.53
CA TYR A 121 16.40 8.71 -11.74
C TYR A 121 17.74 9.48 -11.73
N HIS A 122 18.83 8.75 -11.61
CA HIS A 122 20.16 9.32 -11.38
C HIS A 122 20.52 10.44 -12.37
N GLU A 123 20.34 10.22 -13.69
CA GLU A 123 20.66 11.23 -14.71
C GLU A 123 19.83 12.51 -14.56
N LEU A 124 18.52 12.36 -14.34
CA LEU A 124 17.61 13.48 -14.16
C LEU A 124 17.91 14.24 -12.85
N CYS A 125 18.06 13.51 -11.76
CA CYS A 125 18.44 14.09 -10.47
C CYS A 125 19.79 14.78 -10.52
N ALA A 126 20.78 14.20 -11.20
CA ALA A 126 22.10 14.81 -11.38
C ALA A 126 22.01 16.13 -12.16
N CYS A 127 21.19 16.21 -13.22
CA CYS A 127 20.97 17.46 -13.94
C CYS A 127 20.36 18.54 -13.03
N ILE A 128 19.38 18.18 -12.21
CA ILE A 128 18.72 19.11 -11.28
C ILE A 128 19.69 19.58 -10.20
N PHE A 129 20.42 18.65 -9.58
CA PHE A 129 21.30 18.98 -8.46
C PHE A 129 22.62 19.64 -8.89
N ASN A 130 23.11 19.37 -10.11
CA ASN A 130 24.35 19.98 -10.62
C ASN A 130 24.10 21.36 -11.26
N ALA A 131 22.93 21.60 -11.86
CA ALA A 131 22.61 22.89 -12.47
C ALA A 131 22.34 23.98 -11.44
N ALA A 132 21.82 23.59 -10.30
CA ALA A 132 21.56 24.54 -9.25
C ALA A 132 22.77 24.60 -8.33
N ASP A 133 23.24 25.80 -8.07
CA ASP A 133 23.96 26.12 -6.83
C ASP A 133 22.91 25.96 -5.70
N LEU A 134 22.41 24.71 -5.55
CA LEU A 134 21.41 24.28 -4.60
C LEU A 134 22.03 24.33 -3.21
N LYS A 135 22.39 25.53 -2.80
CA LYS A 135 22.45 25.79 -1.37
C LYS A 135 21.01 25.68 -0.89
N PRO A 136 20.73 24.70 -0.03
CA PRO A 136 19.37 24.42 0.38
C PRO A 136 18.77 25.66 1.05
N LYS A 137 18.04 26.45 0.30
CA LYS A 137 17.20 27.52 0.83
C LYS A 137 16.14 26.97 1.79
N ILE A 138 15.88 25.65 1.74
CA ILE A 138 14.94 24.96 2.63
C ILE A 138 15.47 24.86 4.06
N PHE A 139 16.80 24.80 4.24
CA PHE A 139 17.40 24.65 5.57
C PHE A 139 18.14 25.90 6.03
N GLY A 140 17.94 27.07 5.39
CA GLY A 140 18.82 28.20 5.56
C GLY A 140 20.23 27.88 5.09
N SER A 141 21.08 28.86 4.76
CA SER A 141 22.48 28.56 4.59
C SER A 141 22.98 28.01 5.92
N MET A 142 23.85 26.99 5.91
CA MET A 142 24.45 26.49 7.16
C MET A 142 25.27 27.58 7.88
N ASP A 143 25.43 28.75 7.26
CA ASP A 143 26.06 29.96 7.80
C ASP A 143 25.04 30.96 8.38
N ASP A 144 23.73 30.83 8.04
CA ASP A 144 22.67 31.60 8.66
C ASP A 144 22.05 30.76 9.79
N GLU A 145 22.31 31.22 10.99
CA GLU A 145 21.81 30.67 12.23
C GLU A 145 20.34 30.21 12.12
N VAL A 146 20.12 28.95 12.54
CA VAL A 146 18.91 28.55 13.21
C VAL A 146 17.81 27.99 12.29
N VAL A 147 17.66 26.69 12.32
CA VAL A 147 16.32 26.07 12.33
C VAL A 147 15.46 26.97 13.22
N PRO A 148 14.37 27.55 12.72
CA PRO A 148 13.53 28.40 13.53
C PRO A 148 13.13 27.65 14.79
N TYR A 149 13.59 28.13 15.93
CA TYR A 149 13.19 27.61 17.22
C TYR A 149 11.79 28.15 17.49
N TYR A 150 10.81 27.26 17.52
CA TYR A 150 9.46 27.60 17.91
C TYR A 150 9.34 27.48 19.44
N GLU A 151 8.91 28.56 20.12
CA GLU A 151 8.76 28.56 21.57
C GLU A 151 7.58 27.71 22.05
N SER A 152 6.63 27.40 21.16
CA SER A 152 5.46 26.58 21.44
C SER A 152 5.12 25.62 20.30
N TYR A 153 4.35 24.58 20.61
CA TYR A 153 3.82 23.66 19.60
C TYR A 153 2.87 24.36 18.63
N ASP A 154 2.08 25.32 19.14
CA ASP A 154 1.13 26.07 18.31
C ASP A 154 1.85 26.93 17.25
N GLU A 155 2.96 27.60 17.63
CA GLU A 155 3.81 28.32 16.68
C GLU A 155 4.45 27.39 15.64
N TYR A 156 4.90 26.22 16.07
CA TYR A 156 5.42 25.18 15.16
C TYR A 156 4.34 24.73 14.19
N GLU A 157 3.13 24.41 14.66
CA GLU A 157 2.02 23.97 13.84
C GLU A 157 1.59 25.06 12.86
N GLU A 158 1.49 26.31 13.29
CA GLU A 158 1.15 27.44 12.43
C GLU A 158 2.23 27.69 11.37
N GLY A 159 3.51 27.65 11.75
CA GLY A 159 4.65 27.78 10.83
C GLY A 159 4.71 26.67 9.81
N VAL A 160 4.56 25.40 10.22
CA VAL A 160 4.57 24.24 9.35
C VAL A 160 3.32 24.17 8.49
N SER A 161 2.13 24.48 9.04
CA SER A 161 0.89 24.51 8.27
C SER A 161 0.91 25.58 7.19
N SER A 162 1.46 26.75 7.47
CA SER A 162 1.62 27.82 6.46
C SER A 162 2.51 27.37 5.31
N TYR A 163 3.51 26.53 5.58
CA TYR A 163 4.43 25.99 4.60
C TYR A 163 3.78 24.90 3.73
N PHE A 164 2.99 24.00 4.32
CA PHE A 164 2.35 22.89 3.61
C PHE A 164 0.95 23.21 3.04
N CYS A 165 0.28 24.26 3.53
CA CYS A 165 -1.03 24.68 3.03
C CYS A 165 -0.97 25.69 1.88
N SER A 166 0.20 26.21 1.55
CA SER A 166 0.40 27.05 0.37
C SER A 166 0.66 26.17 -0.86
N ASN A 167 0.17 26.60 -2.02
CA ASN A 167 0.38 25.90 -3.31
C ASN A 167 1.84 26.06 -3.79
N PHE A 168 2.81 25.61 -2.98
CA PHE A 168 4.20 25.57 -3.38
C PHE A 168 4.45 24.41 -4.32
N SER A 169 5.06 24.70 -5.45
CA SER A 169 5.65 23.68 -6.31
C SER A 169 6.97 23.19 -5.71
N LEU A 170 7.43 22.00 -6.13
CA LEU A 170 8.77 21.54 -5.77
C LEU A 170 9.86 22.55 -6.15
N CYS A 171 9.66 23.29 -7.25
CA CYS A 171 10.56 24.37 -7.67
C CYS A 171 10.62 25.50 -6.66
N ASP A 172 9.50 25.87 -6.05
CA ASP A 172 9.45 26.91 -5.01
C ASP A 172 10.16 26.45 -3.75
N ILE A 173 9.90 25.21 -3.33
CA ILE A 173 10.53 24.59 -2.16
C ILE A 173 12.05 24.50 -2.33
N LEU A 174 12.53 24.07 -3.50
CA LEU A 174 13.95 23.93 -3.80
C LEU A 174 14.61 25.25 -4.23
N GLY A 175 13.84 26.34 -4.35
CA GLY A 175 14.36 27.62 -4.80
C GLY A 175 14.92 27.61 -6.23
N LEU A 176 14.36 26.76 -7.11
CA LEU A 176 14.85 26.51 -8.47
C LEU A 176 14.32 27.51 -9.50
N GLN A 177 13.46 28.44 -9.14
CA GLN A 177 12.78 29.38 -10.05
C GLN A 177 13.75 30.13 -10.96
N GLU A 178 14.90 30.59 -10.40
CA GLU A 178 15.90 31.37 -11.13
C GLU A 178 16.80 30.47 -12.02
N SER A 179 16.84 29.16 -11.76
CA SER A 179 17.72 28.19 -12.44
C SER A 179 16.95 27.28 -13.40
N LEU A 180 15.64 27.46 -13.58
CA LEU A 180 14.80 26.55 -14.36
C LEU A 180 15.25 26.40 -15.82
N ASP A 181 15.67 27.48 -16.46
CA ASP A 181 16.10 27.42 -17.86
C ASP A 181 17.45 26.74 -18.01
N GLU A 182 18.37 26.96 -17.08
CA GLU A 182 19.66 26.25 -17.01
C GLU A 182 19.46 24.75 -16.73
N ILE A 183 18.56 24.41 -15.82
CA ILE A 183 18.20 23.01 -15.53
C ILE A 183 17.60 22.34 -16.76
N LYS A 184 16.70 23.00 -17.49
CA LYS A 184 16.10 22.49 -18.74
C LYS A 184 17.16 22.25 -19.82
N GLU A 185 18.14 23.17 -19.94
CA GLU A 185 19.23 23.03 -20.87
C GLU A 185 20.11 21.82 -20.54
N HIS A 186 20.54 21.68 -19.29
CA HIS A 186 21.31 20.52 -18.83
C HIS A 186 20.55 19.19 -18.99
N ILE A 187 19.24 19.17 -18.70
CA ILE A 187 18.39 17.99 -18.94
C ILE A 187 18.34 17.69 -20.44
N SER A 188 18.11 18.69 -21.27
CA SER A 188 18.09 18.51 -22.73
C SER A 188 19.42 17.93 -23.24
N GLU A 189 20.56 18.45 -22.80
CA GLU A 189 21.88 17.93 -23.16
C GLU A 189 22.07 16.46 -22.70
N ALA A 190 21.74 16.13 -21.46
CA ALA A 190 21.84 14.79 -20.91
C ALA A 190 20.95 13.76 -21.64
N PHE A 191 19.80 14.22 -22.17
CA PHE A 191 18.87 13.39 -22.93
C PHE A 191 19.05 13.52 -24.45
N GLY A 192 20.26 13.89 -24.91
CA GLY A 192 20.66 13.90 -26.31
C GLY A 192 20.01 15.00 -27.17
N GLY A 193 19.71 16.15 -26.55
CA GLY A 193 19.11 17.30 -27.20
C GLY A 193 17.58 17.20 -27.34
N ALA A 194 16.93 16.34 -26.54
CA ALA A 194 15.47 16.26 -26.49
C ALA A 194 14.86 17.57 -25.99
N ALA A 195 13.68 17.93 -26.53
CA ALA A 195 12.96 19.09 -26.03
C ALA A 195 12.46 18.85 -24.60
N PRO A 196 12.46 19.85 -23.72
CA PRO A 196 12.04 19.69 -22.32
C PRO A 196 10.65 19.08 -22.16
N GLU A 197 9.73 19.37 -23.07
CA GLU A 197 8.37 18.83 -23.11
C GLU A 197 8.32 17.32 -23.39
N ASP A 198 9.34 16.77 -24.05
CA ASP A 198 9.43 15.35 -24.41
C ASP A 198 10.06 14.52 -23.28
N ILE A 199 10.77 15.15 -22.32
CA ILE A 199 11.50 14.48 -21.25
C ILE A 199 10.60 13.58 -20.40
N PRO A 200 9.39 14.00 -19.98
CA PRO A 200 8.49 13.14 -19.20
C PRO A 200 8.12 11.84 -19.95
N ASP A 201 7.94 11.91 -21.28
CA ASP A 201 7.60 10.74 -22.10
C ASP A 201 8.80 9.83 -22.30
N ILE A 202 9.99 10.40 -22.49
CA ILE A 202 11.25 9.65 -22.57
C ILE A 202 11.51 8.91 -21.26
N THR A 203 11.36 9.61 -20.13
CA THR A 203 11.56 9.04 -18.79
C THR A 203 10.56 7.92 -18.50
N ARG A 204 9.27 8.12 -18.81
CA ARG A 204 8.24 7.09 -18.65
C ARG A 204 8.52 5.86 -19.51
N ARG A 205 8.97 6.04 -20.75
CA ARG A 205 9.33 4.94 -21.64
C ARG A 205 10.55 4.15 -21.11
N ARG A 206 11.62 4.83 -20.69
CA ARG A 206 12.79 4.17 -20.08
C ARG A 206 12.40 3.38 -18.84
N ARG A 207 11.58 3.99 -17.98
CA ARG A 207 11.10 3.33 -16.76
C ARG A 207 10.25 2.09 -17.06
N TRP A 208 9.47 2.14 -18.13
CA TRP A 208 8.73 0.98 -18.61
C TRP A 208 9.66 -0.13 -19.12
N GLU A 209 10.68 0.21 -19.91
CA GLU A 209 11.69 -0.74 -20.42
C GLU A 209 12.44 -1.41 -19.26
N GLU A 210 12.83 -0.66 -18.23
CA GLU A 210 13.43 -1.19 -16.99
C GLU A 210 12.49 -2.16 -16.28
N PHE A 211 11.22 -1.79 -16.16
CA PHE A 211 10.20 -2.65 -15.55
C PHE A 211 9.97 -3.94 -16.33
N GLU A 212 9.95 -3.90 -17.65
CA GLU A 212 9.84 -5.11 -18.47
C GLU A 212 11.03 -6.06 -18.25
N VAL A 213 12.23 -5.51 -18.12
CA VAL A 213 13.43 -6.29 -17.79
C VAL A 213 13.34 -6.87 -16.37
N PHE A 214 12.89 -6.08 -15.41
CA PHE A 214 12.64 -6.54 -14.03
C PHE A 214 11.62 -7.69 -14.02
N VAL A 215 10.47 -7.52 -14.67
CA VAL A 215 9.43 -8.56 -14.75
C VAL A 215 9.97 -9.83 -15.42
N ALA A 216 10.70 -9.70 -16.53
CA ALA A 216 11.24 -10.85 -17.23
C ALA A 216 12.23 -11.67 -16.39
N ASN A 217 13.02 -10.99 -15.55
CA ASN A 217 14.03 -11.62 -14.71
C ASN A 217 13.46 -12.17 -13.40
N GLN A 218 12.61 -11.42 -12.72
CA GLN A 218 12.12 -11.76 -11.37
C GLN A 218 10.81 -12.57 -11.40
N TYR A 219 9.97 -12.34 -12.41
CA TYR A 219 8.63 -12.88 -12.49
C TYR A 219 8.33 -13.54 -13.85
N PRO A 220 9.13 -14.53 -14.29
CA PRO A 220 8.77 -15.31 -15.48
C PRO A 220 7.42 -16.02 -15.27
N VAL A 221 6.76 -16.39 -16.36
CA VAL A 221 5.39 -16.97 -16.35
C VAL A 221 5.21 -18.06 -15.31
N GLU A 222 6.13 -19.01 -15.25
CA GLU A 222 6.04 -20.14 -14.29
C GLU A 222 6.12 -19.64 -12.84
N ARG A 223 6.95 -18.62 -12.58
CA ARG A 223 7.05 -18.02 -11.25
C ARG A 223 5.77 -17.31 -10.83
N VAL A 224 5.12 -16.59 -11.74
CA VAL A 224 3.82 -15.95 -11.49
C VAL A 224 2.75 -17.00 -11.15
N LYS A 225 2.71 -18.12 -11.88
CA LYS A 225 1.79 -19.23 -11.59
C LYS A 225 2.07 -19.87 -10.22
N GLU A 226 3.34 -20.10 -9.88
CA GLU A 226 3.72 -20.61 -8.56
C GLU A 226 3.25 -19.68 -7.44
N LEU A 227 3.45 -18.38 -7.58
CA LEU A 227 3.02 -17.39 -6.59
C LEU A 227 1.50 -17.33 -6.48
N LEU A 228 0.75 -17.34 -7.60
CA LEU A 228 -0.71 -17.39 -7.58
C LEU A 228 -1.23 -18.62 -6.81
N ALA A 229 -0.60 -19.78 -6.99
CA ALA A 229 -0.99 -20.99 -6.28
C ALA A 229 -0.75 -20.91 -4.76
N LEU A 230 0.19 -20.09 -4.28
CA LEU A 230 0.45 -19.91 -2.85
C LEU A 230 -0.66 -19.15 -2.13
N PHE A 231 -1.36 -18.23 -2.81
CA PHE A 231 -2.41 -17.41 -2.18
C PHE A 231 -3.64 -18.20 -1.76
N GLY A 232 -3.86 -19.39 -2.32
CA GLY A 232 -4.97 -20.29 -1.93
C GLY A 232 -4.87 -20.78 -0.49
N ASP A 233 -3.71 -20.70 0.17
CA ASP A 233 -3.53 -21.09 1.58
C ASP A 233 -2.80 -19.97 2.36
N ARG A 234 -3.51 -19.36 3.31
CA ARG A 234 -3.00 -18.27 4.16
C ARG A 234 -1.81 -18.66 5.05
N ASN A 235 -1.52 -19.94 5.22
CA ASN A 235 -0.29 -20.38 5.88
C ASN A 235 0.96 -19.99 5.08
N ASN A 236 0.83 -19.70 3.80
CA ASN A 236 1.91 -19.25 2.93
C ASN A 236 2.19 -17.74 3.05
N ASP A 237 1.40 -16.95 3.77
CA ASP A 237 1.52 -15.48 3.84
C ASP A 237 2.94 -15.02 4.17
N LYS A 238 3.61 -15.68 5.13
CA LYS A 238 4.98 -15.36 5.48
C LYS A 238 5.95 -15.63 4.33
N ARG A 239 5.77 -16.75 3.64
CA ARG A 239 6.58 -17.13 2.48
C ARG A 239 6.37 -16.16 1.32
N ILE A 240 5.12 -15.79 1.01
CA ILE A 240 4.78 -14.82 -0.03
C ILE A 240 5.50 -13.49 0.22
N LYS A 241 5.45 -12.98 1.45
CA LYS A 241 6.15 -11.75 1.82
C LYS A 241 7.66 -11.85 1.64
N GLN A 242 8.28 -12.96 2.05
CA GLN A 242 9.73 -13.17 1.90
C GLN A 242 10.15 -13.31 0.43
N GLU A 243 9.29 -13.86 -0.42
CA GLU A 243 9.61 -14.11 -1.83
C GLU A 243 9.30 -12.94 -2.76
N VAL A 244 8.45 -11.99 -2.35
CA VAL A 244 8.05 -10.85 -3.18
C VAL A 244 8.45 -9.53 -2.55
N CYS A 245 7.87 -9.18 -1.39
CA CYS A 245 8.19 -7.94 -0.68
C CYS A 245 7.77 -8.04 0.80
N GLU A 246 8.73 -7.95 1.70
CA GLU A 246 8.47 -8.03 3.15
C GLU A 246 7.69 -6.80 3.67
N ASP A 247 7.89 -5.65 3.03
CA ASP A 247 7.30 -4.36 3.43
C ASP A 247 5.83 -4.23 3.02
N ALA A 248 5.37 -5.00 2.01
CA ALA A 248 4.00 -4.96 1.53
C ALA A 248 3.04 -5.84 2.35
N THR A 249 1.74 -5.56 2.27
CA THR A 249 0.72 -6.47 2.75
C THR A 249 0.47 -7.60 1.75
N VAL A 250 0.05 -8.77 2.21
CA VAL A 250 -0.23 -9.91 1.29
C VAL A 250 -1.33 -9.57 0.27
N PRO A 251 -2.41 -8.86 0.60
CA PRO A 251 -3.35 -8.38 -0.42
C PRO A 251 -2.69 -7.48 -1.48
N THR A 252 -1.84 -6.53 -1.10
CA THR A 252 -1.12 -5.67 -2.07
C THR A 252 -0.20 -6.49 -2.99
N ILE A 253 0.48 -7.51 -2.44
CA ILE A 253 1.27 -8.45 -3.24
C ILE A 253 0.36 -9.23 -4.21
N TYR A 254 -0.83 -9.62 -3.76
CA TYR A 254 -1.79 -10.32 -4.61
C TYR A 254 -2.24 -9.48 -5.80
N GLU A 255 -2.63 -8.23 -5.57
CA GLU A 255 -2.94 -7.25 -6.63
C GLU A 255 -1.80 -7.14 -7.65
N PHE A 256 -0.55 -7.01 -7.15
CA PHE A 256 0.63 -6.96 -8.00
C PHE A 256 0.81 -8.21 -8.87
N ILE A 257 0.71 -9.40 -8.28
CA ILE A 257 0.87 -10.68 -9.00
C ILE A 257 -0.28 -10.92 -9.99
N VAL A 258 -1.51 -10.53 -9.65
CA VAL A 258 -2.67 -10.57 -10.57
C VAL A 258 -2.42 -9.70 -11.80
N GLY A 259 -1.87 -8.50 -11.62
CA GLY A 259 -1.50 -7.65 -12.75
C GLY A 259 -0.46 -8.28 -13.67
N LEU A 260 0.58 -8.91 -13.11
CA LEU A 260 1.58 -9.65 -13.87
C LEU A 260 0.95 -10.82 -14.64
N ALA A 261 0.05 -11.56 -14.02
CA ALA A 261 -0.64 -12.68 -14.66
C ALA A 261 -1.50 -12.21 -15.84
N TRP A 262 -2.22 -11.10 -15.67
CA TRP A 262 -3.00 -10.50 -16.76
C TRP A 262 -2.14 -9.96 -17.88
N TYR A 263 -1.00 -9.36 -17.55
CA TYR A 263 -0.01 -8.91 -18.53
C TYR A 263 0.48 -10.07 -19.42
N TYR A 264 0.78 -11.22 -18.82
CA TYR A 264 1.12 -12.43 -19.58
C TYR A 264 -0.06 -12.99 -20.39
N PHE A 265 -1.25 -13.07 -19.79
CA PHE A 265 -2.47 -13.50 -20.49
C PHE A 265 -2.78 -12.64 -21.70
N SER A 266 -2.64 -11.33 -21.60
CA SER A 266 -2.85 -10.41 -22.73
C SER A 266 -1.79 -10.51 -23.82
N GLY A 267 -0.75 -11.29 -23.64
CA GLY A 267 0.41 -11.32 -24.54
C GLY A 267 1.26 -10.06 -24.49
N LYS A 268 1.33 -9.43 -23.31
CA LYS A 268 2.13 -8.22 -23.04
C LYS A 268 1.72 -7.00 -23.88
N ARG A 269 0.41 -6.80 -24.08
CA ARG A 269 -0.13 -5.80 -25.03
C ARG A 269 -0.34 -4.41 -24.45
N PHE A 270 -0.05 -4.20 -23.17
CA PHE A 270 -0.28 -2.92 -22.49
C PHE A 270 0.86 -2.57 -21.54
N ASN A 271 0.94 -1.32 -21.16
CA ASN A 271 1.91 -0.87 -20.16
C ASN A 271 1.36 -1.15 -18.77
N LEU A 272 1.82 -2.25 -18.16
CA LEU A 272 1.37 -2.68 -16.84
C LEU A 272 1.74 -1.67 -15.73
N LEU A 273 2.92 -1.03 -15.84
CA LEU A 273 3.36 -0.05 -14.86
C LEU A 273 2.39 1.15 -14.73
N SER A 274 1.84 1.59 -15.87
CA SER A 274 0.86 2.68 -15.88
C SER A 274 -0.58 2.22 -15.59
N SER A 275 -0.82 0.91 -15.56
CA SER A 275 -2.14 0.33 -15.29
C SER A 275 -2.40 0.04 -13.81
N TYR A 276 -1.34 -0.10 -13.02
CA TYR A 276 -1.46 -0.28 -11.59
C TYR A 276 -1.95 1.00 -10.90
N ASN A 277 -2.92 0.86 -10.00
CA ASN A 277 -3.31 1.90 -9.06
C ASN A 277 -2.64 1.72 -7.68
N LEU A 278 -1.95 0.60 -7.47
CA LEU A 278 -1.09 0.40 -6.31
C LEU A 278 0.20 1.24 -6.41
N THR A 279 0.80 1.55 -5.27
CA THR A 279 2.09 2.25 -5.23
C THR A 279 3.23 1.24 -5.35
N LEU A 280 4.15 1.48 -6.29
CA LEU A 280 5.40 0.74 -6.43
C LEU A 280 6.58 1.56 -5.90
N SER A 281 7.59 0.89 -5.37
CA SER A 281 8.89 1.50 -5.04
C SER A 281 9.69 1.85 -6.31
N ALA A 282 10.81 2.53 -6.12
CA ALA A 282 11.78 2.75 -7.18
C ALA A 282 12.32 1.42 -7.77
N ASP A 283 12.35 0.37 -6.98
CA ASP A 283 12.79 -0.98 -7.33
C ASP A 283 11.65 -1.86 -7.88
N PHE A 284 10.50 -1.26 -8.20
CA PHE A 284 9.28 -1.93 -8.68
C PHE A 284 8.62 -2.90 -7.70
N GLU A 285 8.97 -2.84 -6.43
CA GLU A 285 8.31 -3.63 -5.39
C GLU A 285 6.95 -3.01 -5.01
N PRO A 286 5.90 -3.83 -4.80
CA PRO A 286 4.62 -3.32 -4.32
C PRO A 286 4.75 -2.77 -2.90
N LEU A 287 4.16 -1.59 -2.62
CA LEU A 287 4.20 -0.95 -1.30
C LEU A 287 2.82 -0.84 -0.66
N ASN A 288 1.90 -0.17 -1.32
CA ASN A 288 0.56 0.08 -0.83
C ASN A 288 -0.47 -0.25 -1.91
N HIS A 289 -1.62 -0.74 -1.47
CA HIS A 289 -2.78 -0.98 -2.33
C HIS A 289 -3.32 0.32 -2.93
N ALA A 290 -4.17 0.19 -3.93
CA ALA A 290 -4.85 1.30 -4.57
C ALA A 290 -5.59 2.21 -3.56
N GLY A 291 -5.62 3.50 -3.81
CA GLY A 291 -6.47 4.43 -3.07
C GLY A 291 -7.95 4.11 -3.29
N GLY A 292 -8.79 4.30 -2.26
CA GLY A 292 -10.22 4.00 -2.37
C GLY A 292 -10.92 4.76 -3.50
N GLY A 293 -11.88 4.10 -4.14
CA GLY A 293 -12.73 4.68 -5.19
C GLY A 293 -12.31 4.39 -6.62
N GLN A 294 -11.21 3.67 -6.83
CA GLN A 294 -10.74 3.19 -8.14
C GLN A 294 -10.49 1.69 -8.06
N GLY A 295 -10.56 0.99 -9.21
CA GLY A 295 -10.19 -0.41 -9.29
C GLY A 295 -8.69 -0.61 -9.06
N ASP A 296 -8.28 -1.83 -8.69
CA ASP A 296 -6.89 -2.13 -8.38
C ASP A 296 -5.97 -1.95 -9.58
N ILE A 297 -6.45 -2.36 -10.75
CA ILE A 297 -5.70 -2.26 -12.02
C ILE A 297 -6.67 -1.83 -13.12
N VAL A 298 -6.32 -0.78 -13.87
CA VAL A 298 -7.13 -0.32 -15.00
C VAL A 298 -6.28 -0.32 -16.28
N ILE A 299 -6.67 -1.15 -17.21
CA ILE A 299 -5.96 -1.38 -18.48
C ILE A 299 -6.73 -0.71 -19.60
N GLU A 300 -6.15 0.31 -20.20
CA GLU A 300 -6.74 1.01 -21.33
C GLU A 300 -6.13 0.52 -22.65
N SER A 301 -6.98 0.12 -23.57
CA SER A 301 -6.60 -0.21 -24.93
C SER A 301 -7.37 0.66 -25.93
N LYS A 302 -7.13 0.46 -27.21
CA LYS A 302 -7.82 1.22 -28.27
C LYS A 302 -9.34 0.96 -28.27
N HIS A 303 -9.77 -0.26 -27.94
CA HIS A 303 -11.16 -0.71 -28.09
C HIS A 303 -11.81 -1.13 -26.78
N ASP A 304 -11.01 -1.37 -25.74
CA ASP A 304 -11.47 -1.92 -24.48
C ASP A 304 -10.82 -1.20 -23.31
N VAL A 305 -11.56 -1.09 -22.20
CA VAL A 305 -11.05 -0.77 -20.88
C VAL A 305 -11.33 -1.97 -19.98
N THR A 306 -10.30 -2.56 -19.44
CA THR A 306 -10.41 -3.69 -18.53
C THR A 306 -10.00 -3.28 -17.13
N MET A 307 -10.90 -3.48 -16.19
CA MET A 307 -10.62 -3.28 -14.76
C MET A 307 -10.45 -4.63 -14.08
N LEU A 308 -9.41 -4.77 -13.28
CA LEU A 308 -9.21 -5.93 -12.41
C LEU A 308 -9.41 -5.49 -10.97
N GLU A 309 -10.19 -6.28 -10.25
CA GLU A 309 -10.43 -6.17 -8.81
C GLU A 309 -10.00 -7.49 -8.18
N ALA A 310 -9.01 -7.46 -7.29
CA ALA A 310 -8.36 -8.64 -6.75
C ALA A 310 -8.51 -8.71 -5.23
N THR A 311 -9.07 -9.81 -4.71
CA THR A 311 -9.28 -9.95 -3.27
C THR A 311 -8.94 -11.33 -2.74
N LEU A 312 -8.38 -11.38 -1.54
CA LEU A 312 -8.15 -12.59 -0.76
C LEU A 312 -9.22 -12.79 0.33
N MET A 313 -10.30 -12.03 0.28
CA MET A 313 -11.39 -12.14 1.24
C MET A 313 -12.15 -13.45 1.09
N ASN A 314 -12.51 -14.04 2.23
CA ASN A 314 -13.40 -15.21 2.25
C ASN A 314 -14.83 -14.82 1.85
N VAL A 315 -15.66 -15.84 1.54
CA VAL A 315 -17.05 -15.68 1.10
C VAL A 315 -17.89 -14.75 2.00
N ASN A 316 -17.75 -14.83 3.33
CA ASN A 316 -18.52 -14.00 4.25
C ASN A 316 -18.08 -12.53 4.23
N SER A 317 -16.80 -12.28 4.05
CA SER A 317 -16.25 -10.92 3.93
C SER A 317 -16.61 -10.30 2.59
N GLN A 318 -16.58 -11.06 1.49
CA GLN A 318 -17.03 -10.62 0.17
C GLN A 318 -18.50 -10.17 0.19
N LYS A 319 -19.39 -10.93 0.84
CA LYS A 319 -20.81 -10.54 1.02
C LYS A 319 -21.00 -9.21 1.70
N ARG A 320 -20.11 -8.83 2.61
CA ARG A 320 -20.24 -7.63 3.44
C ARG A 320 -19.50 -6.43 2.88
N GLY A 321 -18.39 -6.65 2.19
CA GLY A 321 -17.45 -5.59 1.86
C GLY A 321 -17.09 -5.43 0.39
N GLU A 322 -17.30 -6.44 -0.48
CA GLU A 322 -16.76 -6.38 -1.85
C GLU A 322 -17.84 -6.21 -2.94
N TRP A 323 -19.02 -6.78 -2.75
CA TRP A 323 -20.01 -6.82 -3.85
C TRP A 323 -20.43 -5.42 -4.31
N GLU A 324 -20.62 -4.48 -3.38
CA GLU A 324 -21.04 -3.10 -3.70
C GLU A 324 -19.86 -2.25 -4.22
N PRO A 325 -18.69 -2.22 -3.57
CA PRO A 325 -17.52 -1.51 -4.09
C PRO A 325 -17.16 -1.89 -5.52
N VAL A 326 -17.06 -3.18 -5.83
CA VAL A 326 -16.74 -3.66 -7.18
C VAL A 326 -17.81 -3.21 -8.19
N LEU A 327 -19.09 -3.34 -7.84
CA LEU A 327 -20.18 -2.87 -8.68
C LEU A 327 -20.09 -1.35 -8.91
N ARG A 328 -19.87 -0.58 -7.88
CA ARG A 328 -19.76 0.87 -7.91
C ARG A 328 -18.58 1.34 -8.77
N HIS A 329 -17.40 0.72 -8.61
CA HIS A 329 -16.24 1.01 -9.43
C HIS A 329 -16.51 0.71 -10.91
N SER A 330 -17.14 -0.43 -11.20
CA SER A 330 -17.50 -0.83 -12.56
C SER A 330 -18.48 0.14 -13.22
N VAL A 331 -19.51 0.57 -12.48
CA VAL A 331 -20.50 1.56 -12.95
C VAL A 331 -19.85 2.90 -13.22
N ASN A 332 -19.05 3.40 -12.26
CA ASN A 332 -18.38 4.69 -12.38
C ASN A 332 -17.42 4.71 -13.57
N LEU A 333 -16.56 3.69 -13.70
CA LEU A 333 -15.63 3.57 -14.81
C LEU A 333 -16.36 3.57 -16.17
N LYS A 334 -17.47 2.83 -16.27
CA LYS A 334 -18.24 2.77 -17.51
C LYS A 334 -18.90 4.11 -17.85
N VAL A 335 -19.50 4.80 -16.87
CA VAL A 335 -20.06 6.13 -17.07
C VAL A 335 -19.00 7.15 -17.49
N ASP A 336 -17.81 7.07 -16.88
CA ASP A 336 -16.70 7.96 -17.25
C ASP A 336 -16.24 7.71 -18.71
N GLU A 337 -16.19 6.46 -19.17
CA GLU A 337 -15.88 6.14 -20.55
C GLU A 337 -16.96 6.61 -21.53
N GLU A 338 -18.22 6.43 -21.20
CA GLU A 338 -19.35 6.94 -21.98
C GLU A 338 -19.33 8.48 -22.08
N ALA A 339 -18.96 9.16 -20.97
CA ALA A 339 -18.81 10.62 -20.95
C ALA A 339 -17.66 11.13 -21.84
N ARG A 340 -16.59 10.34 -21.96
CA ARG A 340 -15.47 10.61 -22.90
C ARG A 340 -15.86 10.40 -24.36
N LYS A 341 -17.06 9.85 -24.62
CA LYS A 341 -17.57 9.49 -25.95
C LYS A 341 -16.63 8.57 -26.72
N THR A 342 -16.00 7.66 -26.01
CA THR A 342 -15.22 6.58 -26.60
C THR A 342 -16.17 5.42 -26.88
N ASP A 343 -15.96 4.70 -27.98
CA ASP A 343 -16.68 3.46 -28.28
C ASP A 343 -16.02 2.24 -27.61
N ARG A 344 -15.25 2.46 -26.51
CA ARG A 344 -14.54 1.40 -25.80
C ARG A 344 -15.50 0.60 -24.93
N ARG A 345 -15.36 -0.72 -24.98
CA ARG A 345 -16.09 -1.63 -24.11
C ARG A 345 -15.43 -1.65 -22.73
N VAL A 346 -16.23 -1.62 -21.67
CA VAL A 346 -15.73 -1.69 -20.29
C VAL A 346 -16.07 -3.06 -19.71
N THR A 347 -15.05 -3.75 -19.21
CA THR A 347 -15.17 -5.08 -18.59
C THR A 347 -14.42 -5.09 -17.26
N THR A 348 -15.09 -5.50 -16.20
CA THR A 348 -14.47 -5.76 -14.90
C THR A 348 -14.25 -7.25 -14.73
N PHE A 349 -13.05 -7.65 -14.30
CA PHE A 349 -12.77 -9.01 -13.82
C PHE A 349 -12.56 -8.95 -12.30
N PHE A 350 -13.37 -9.73 -11.60
CA PHE A 350 -13.22 -9.91 -10.15
C PHE A 350 -12.43 -11.19 -9.89
N ILE A 351 -11.25 -11.04 -9.28
CA ILE A 351 -10.29 -12.14 -9.12
C ILE A 351 -10.19 -12.52 -7.66
N ALA A 352 -10.62 -13.75 -7.34
CA ALA A 352 -10.61 -14.31 -5.99
C ALA A 352 -10.60 -15.84 -6.04
N ASP A 353 -10.07 -16.49 -5.00
CA ASP A 353 -10.03 -17.97 -4.97
C ASP A 353 -11.38 -18.60 -4.61
N VAL A 354 -12.27 -17.85 -3.97
CA VAL A 354 -13.60 -18.31 -3.55
C VAL A 354 -14.65 -17.26 -3.91
N PHE A 355 -15.86 -17.72 -4.23
CA PHE A 355 -16.96 -16.83 -4.62
C PHE A 355 -18.22 -17.10 -3.81
N ASP A 356 -18.95 -16.02 -3.50
CA ASP A 356 -20.33 -16.13 -3.05
C ASP A 356 -21.28 -16.30 -4.24
N ALA A 357 -22.00 -17.39 -4.29
CA ALA A 357 -22.91 -17.69 -5.39
C ALA A 357 -23.98 -16.63 -5.62
N ASN A 358 -24.49 -15.99 -4.55
CA ASN A 358 -25.47 -14.92 -4.70
C ASN A 358 -24.83 -13.66 -5.28
N THR A 359 -23.63 -13.32 -4.84
CA THR A 359 -22.90 -12.14 -5.34
C THR A 359 -22.65 -12.27 -6.83
N ILE A 360 -22.09 -13.39 -7.30
CA ILE A 360 -21.82 -13.58 -8.73
C ILE A 360 -23.12 -13.60 -9.58
N ASN A 361 -24.20 -14.16 -9.04
CA ASN A 361 -25.50 -14.14 -9.73
C ASN A 361 -26.12 -12.74 -9.77
N ILE A 362 -25.94 -11.93 -8.73
CA ILE A 362 -26.35 -10.51 -8.74
C ILE A 362 -25.56 -9.76 -9.84
N TRP A 363 -24.22 -9.93 -9.93
CA TRP A 363 -23.44 -9.28 -10.97
C TRP A 363 -23.86 -9.71 -12.38
N LYS A 364 -24.21 -10.97 -12.61
CA LYS A 364 -24.80 -11.39 -13.87
C LYS A 364 -26.13 -10.68 -14.16
N ALA A 365 -26.99 -10.55 -13.14
CA ALA A 365 -28.31 -9.93 -13.27
C ALA A 365 -28.22 -8.41 -13.53
N VAL A 366 -27.27 -7.68 -12.90
CA VAL A 366 -27.15 -6.22 -13.07
C VAL A 366 -26.75 -5.79 -14.47
N ALA A 367 -26.19 -6.68 -15.28
CA ALA A 367 -25.97 -6.42 -16.71
C ALA A 367 -27.29 -6.15 -17.48
N SER A 368 -28.44 -6.54 -16.93
CA SER A 368 -29.76 -6.39 -17.57
C SER A 368 -30.54 -5.16 -17.08
N VAL A 369 -30.00 -4.36 -16.17
CA VAL A 369 -30.69 -3.20 -15.59
C VAL A 369 -29.83 -1.93 -15.66
N PRO A 370 -30.44 -0.74 -15.84
CA PRO A 370 -29.69 0.50 -15.77
C PRO A 370 -29.26 0.78 -14.34
N LEU A 371 -28.01 1.20 -14.17
CA LEU A 371 -27.41 1.53 -12.88
C LEU A 371 -26.94 2.99 -12.85
N GLN A 372 -27.00 3.60 -11.68
CA GLN A 372 -26.65 5.00 -11.48
C GLN A 372 -25.20 5.12 -10.95
N SER A 373 -24.42 6.02 -11.57
CA SER A 373 -23.10 6.40 -11.06
C SER A 373 -23.20 7.18 -9.74
N THR A 374 -22.22 7.01 -8.89
CA THR A 374 -22.07 7.77 -7.64
C THR A 374 -21.22 9.04 -7.82
N THR A 375 -20.49 9.19 -8.93
CA THR A 375 -19.53 10.28 -9.17
C THR A 375 -20.02 11.29 -10.22
N ALA A 376 -20.70 10.85 -11.28
CA ALA A 376 -21.03 11.67 -12.44
C ALA A 376 -22.48 12.21 -12.39
N GLY A 377 -22.82 12.96 -11.34
CA GLY A 377 -24.04 13.77 -11.31
C GLY A 377 -25.34 13.03 -11.64
N ALA A 378 -25.51 11.81 -11.15
CA ALA A 378 -26.66 10.95 -11.40
C ALA A 378 -26.77 10.38 -12.84
N ALA A 379 -25.68 10.28 -13.58
CA ALA A 379 -25.67 9.58 -14.87
C ALA A 379 -25.96 8.08 -14.71
N TYR A 380 -26.64 7.51 -15.70
CA TYR A 380 -26.99 6.09 -15.75
C TYR A 380 -26.22 5.39 -16.87
N THR A 381 -25.87 4.14 -16.62
CA THR A 381 -25.35 3.22 -17.64
C THR A 381 -26.06 1.88 -17.57
N ASP A 382 -26.04 1.11 -18.61
CA ASP A 382 -26.55 -0.25 -18.67
C ASP A 382 -25.44 -1.25 -19.09
N ASN A 383 -25.76 -2.52 -19.09
CA ASN A 383 -24.84 -3.58 -19.52
C ASN A 383 -23.46 -3.52 -18.80
N VAL A 384 -23.49 -3.42 -17.47
CA VAL A 384 -22.28 -3.47 -16.65
C VAL A 384 -21.77 -4.91 -16.58
N VAL A 385 -20.55 -5.15 -17.05
CA VAL A 385 -19.96 -6.48 -17.15
C VAL A 385 -18.99 -6.70 -16.00
N ILE A 386 -19.27 -7.68 -15.13
CA ILE A 386 -18.39 -8.12 -14.05
C ILE A 386 -18.22 -9.64 -14.13
N MET A 387 -17.04 -10.09 -14.55
CA MET A 387 -16.72 -11.50 -14.72
C MET A 387 -15.85 -12.00 -13.56
N PRO A 388 -16.35 -12.90 -12.69
CA PRO A 388 -15.55 -13.50 -11.63
C PRO A 388 -14.68 -14.66 -12.19
N ILE A 389 -13.39 -14.62 -11.90
CA ILE A 389 -12.42 -15.69 -12.22
C ILE A 389 -11.51 -15.97 -11.02
N SER A 390 -11.11 -17.22 -10.83
CA SER A 390 -10.17 -17.60 -9.78
C SER A 390 -8.71 -17.43 -10.20
N SER A 391 -7.79 -17.41 -9.21
CA SER A 391 -6.35 -17.40 -9.47
C SER A 391 -5.90 -18.58 -10.32
N LEU A 392 -6.48 -19.75 -10.09
CA LEU A 392 -6.17 -20.97 -10.88
C LEU A 392 -6.68 -20.86 -12.32
N GLU A 393 -7.87 -20.33 -12.51
CA GLU A 393 -8.44 -20.08 -13.85
C GLU A 393 -7.61 -19.03 -14.59
N LEU A 394 -7.14 -17.99 -13.90
CA LEU A 394 -6.22 -17.01 -14.47
C LEU A 394 -4.90 -17.68 -14.92
N CYS A 395 -4.36 -18.64 -14.13
CA CYS A 395 -3.21 -19.44 -14.58
C CYS A 395 -3.51 -20.21 -15.87
N GLY A 396 -4.70 -20.79 -16.01
CA GLY A 396 -5.12 -21.47 -17.25
C GLY A 396 -5.22 -20.50 -18.44
N LEU A 397 -5.76 -19.31 -18.21
CA LEU A 397 -5.83 -18.26 -19.23
C LEU A 397 -4.45 -17.78 -19.71
N MET A 398 -3.45 -17.75 -18.81
CA MET A 398 -2.06 -17.42 -19.21
C MET A 398 -1.52 -18.39 -20.27
N ASP A 399 -1.90 -19.65 -20.24
CA ASP A 399 -1.54 -20.66 -21.27
C ASP A 399 -2.26 -20.43 -22.61
N ARG A 400 -3.32 -19.65 -22.59
CA ARG A 400 -4.13 -19.28 -23.75
C ARG A 400 -3.91 -17.84 -24.24
N SER A 401 -2.76 -17.25 -23.97
CA SER A 401 -2.45 -15.86 -24.33
C SER A 401 -2.67 -15.53 -25.81
N SER A 402 -2.46 -16.50 -26.73
CA SER A 402 -2.77 -16.35 -28.16
C SER A 402 -4.27 -16.22 -28.46
N GLN A 403 -5.14 -16.56 -27.52
CA GLN A 403 -6.60 -16.52 -27.63
C GLN A 403 -7.22 -15.36 -26.84
N TYR A 404 -6.42 -14.42 -26.34
CA TYR A 404 -6.87 -13.29 -25.52
C TYR A 404 -8.11 -12.58 -26.10
N ASP A 405 -8.05 -12.17 -27.38
CA ASP A 405 -9.16 -11.46 -28.02
C ASP A 405 -10.43 -12.32 -28.11
N THR A 406 -10.26 -13.63 -28.32
CA THR A 406 -11.38 -14.59 -28.37
C THR A 406 -12.02 -14.71 -27.01
N VAL A 407 -11.24 -14.88 -25.95
CA VAL A 407 -11.75 -14.95 -24.56
C VAL A 407 -12.49 -13.66 -24.19
N MET A 408 -11.91 -12.50 -24.49
CA MET A 408 -12.56 -11.21 -24.23
C MET A 408 -13.89 -11.09 -24.99
N GLN A 409 -13.94 -11.53 -26.24
CA GLN A 409 -15.20 -11.53 -27.00
C GLN A 409 -16.22 -12.48 -26.41
N CYS A 410 -15.84 -13.69 -25.99
CA CYS A 410 -16.74 -14.64 -25.33
C CYS A 410 -17.34 -14.04 -24.05
N VAL A 411 -16.54 -13.31 -23.24
CA VAL A 411 -17.05 -12.61 -22.06
C VAL A 411 -18.12 -11.58 -22.43
N HIS A 412 -17.88 -10.77 -23.46
CA HIS A 412 -18.89 -9.82 -23.93
C HIS A 412 -20.16 -10.51 -24.43
N ASP A 413 -20.02 -11.55 -25.23
CA ASP A 413 -21.16 -12.31 -25.76
C ASP A 413 -22.01 -12.90 -24.62
N LEU A 414 -21.38 -13.42 -23.56
CA LEU A 414 -22.06 -13.92 -22.36
C LEU A 414 -22.94 -12.86 -21.69
N PHE A 415 -22.49 -11.63 -21.62
CA PHE A 415 -23.18 -10.55 -20.91
C PHE A 415 -24.11 -9.74 -21.82
N GLU A 416 -23.92 -9.71 -23.13
CA GLU A 416 -24.75 -8.99 -24.08
C GLU A 416 -25.85 -9.85 -24.69
N VAL A 417 -25.51 -11.07 -25.13
CA VAL A 417 -26.42 -11.97 -25.83
C VAL A 417 -27.17 -12.84 -24.82
N ASP A 418 -26.48 -13.42 -23.87
CA ASP A 418 -27.03 -14.35 -22.88
C ASP A 418 -27.37 -13.71 -21.54
N LYS A 419 -27.50 -12.37 -21.48
CA LYS A 419 -27.76 -11.62 -20.24
C LYS A 419 -29.05 -12.01 -19.52
N SER A 420 -30.04 -12.55 -20.22
CA SER A 420 -31.30 -13.00 -19.65
C SER A 420 -31.35 -14.49 -19.32
N ASN A 421 -30.29 -15.23 -19.61
CA ASN A 421 -30.19 -16.65 -19.28
C ASN A 421 -29.55 -16.84 -17.89
N PHE A 422 -30.40 -17.13 -16.89
CA PHE A 422 -30.00 -17.32 -15.48
C PHE A 422 -29.89 -18.80 -15.15
N ASP A 423 -28.95 -19.50 -15.77
CA ASP A 423 -28.52 -20.81 -15.28
C ASP A 423 -27.68 -20.63 -14.00
N LEU A 424 -27.97 -21.40 -12.94
CA LEU A 424 -27.21 -21.32 -11.68
C LEU A 424 -25.72 -21.73 -11.84
N GLN A 425 -25.39 -22.45 -12.88
CA GLN A 425 -24.02 -22.88 -13.22
C GLN A 425 -23.42 -22.08 -14.39
N TRP A 426 -23.99 -20.91 -14.70
CA TRP A 426 -23.60 -20.12 -15.87
C TRP A 426 -22.08 -19.84 -15.90
N ARG A 427 -21.51 -19.53 -14.74
CA ARG A 427 -20.10 -19.20 -14.60
C ARG A 427 -19.22 -20.41 -14.86
N ASP A 428 -19.48 -21.51 -14.19
CA ASP A 428 -18.66 -22.72 -14.29
C ASP A 428 -18.67 -23.28 -15.72
N LYS A 429 -19.83 -23.31 -16.36
CA LYS A 429 -19.95 -23.71 -17.78
C LYS A 429 -19.15 -22.79 -18.70
N PHE A 430 -19.18 -21.50 -18.46
CA PHE A 430 -18.43 -20.52 -19.24
C PHE A 430 -16.92 -20.66 -19.00
N ILE A 431 -16.48 -20.85 -17.76
CA ILE A 431 -15.07 -21.07 -17.43
C ILE A 431 -14.55 -22.36 -18.11
N ASP A 432 -15.30 -23.46 -18.06
CA ASP A 432 -14.93 -24.72 -18.72
C ASP A 432 -14.74 -24.54 -20.25
N GLU A 433 -15.36 -23.55 -20.86
CA GLU A 433 -15.21 -23.24 -22.30
C GLU A 433 -13.93 -22.42 -22.58
N ILE A 434 -13.58 -21.48 -21.71
CA ILE A 434 -12.50 -20.52 -21.95
C ILE A 434 -11.16 -20.85 -21.30
N VAL A 435 -11.13 -21.73 -20.29
CA VAL A 435 -9.93 -22.19 -19.60
C VAL A 435 -9.61 -23.63 -19.99
#